data_f37645788e7d7ff917adb0e467ee8803
#
_entry.id   f37645788e7d7ff917adb0e467ee8803
#
_cell.length_a   1.000
_cell.length_b   1.000
_cell.length_c   1.000
_cell.angle_alpha   90.00
_cell.angle_beta   90.00
_cell.angle_gamma   90.00
#
_symmetry.space_group_name_H-M   'P 1'
#
loop_
_entity.id
_entity.type
_entity.pdbx_description
1 polymer ?
#
loop_
_entity_poly.entity_id
_entity_poly.type
_entity_poly.pdbx_seq_one_letter_code
_entity_poly.pdbx_strand_id
1 'polypeptide(L)'
;MASTFKNAGLDVGVLDDSTGNMYTAGGSVYAVVHAIYISNENATNLAKVNVKVTTDGGSTFYHIGRSLEVDVNNTLVLDKPINLEPNDILRIYADPNPDSSSVDVEAYASILEIS
;
A
#
# COMPACT_ATOMS: atom_id res chain seq x y z
N MET A 1 12.61 20.67 13.10
CA MET A 1 12.13 19.74 12.07
C MET A 1 13.01 18.52 12.08
N ALA A 2 12.45 17.35 12.14
CA ALA A 2 13.19 16.10 12.19
C ALA A 2 12.79 15.21 11.02
N SER A 3 13.74 14.47 10.49
CA SER A 3 13.51 13.49 9.44
C SER A 3 13.80 12.10 9.99
N THR A 4 12.88 11.18 9.79
CA THR A 4 13.00 9.81 10.30
C THR A 4 12.64 8.83 9.20
N PHE A 5 13.49 7.84 8.99
CA PHE A 5 13.18 6.74 8.08
C PHE A 5 12.25 5.75 8.79
N LYS A 6 11.22 5.33 8.07
CA LYS A 6 10.24 4.37 8.54
C LYS A 6 10.04 3.30 7.48
N ASN A 7 9.49 2.18 7.91
CA ASN A 7 8.99 1.17 6.98
C ASN A 7 7.66 0.63 7.48
N ALA A 8 6.93 -0.01 6.58
CA ALA A 8 5.68 -0.67 6.91
C ALA A 8 5.58 -1.94 6.09
N GLY A 9 5.11 -2.99 6.72
CA GLY A 9 4.83 -4.26 6.06
C GLY A 9 3.37 -4.62 6.26
N LEU A 10 2.78 -5.30 5.27
CA LEU A 10 1.37 -5.62 5.29
C LEU A 10 1.13 -6.94 4.58
N ASP A 11 0.36 -7.81 5.22
CA ASP A 11 -0.17 -9.01 4.57
C ASP A 11 -1.46 -8.63 3.85
N VAL A 12 -1.34 -8.35 2.56
CA VAL A 12 -2.44 -7.79 1.76
C VAL A 12 -3.54 -8.81 1.52
N GLY A 13 -3.19 -10.09 1.54
CA GLY A 13 -4.09 -11.15 1.12
C GLY A 13 -5.33 -11.35 1.98
N VAL A 14 -5.31 -10.87 3.23
CA VAL A 14 -6.44 -11.02 4.15
C VAL A 14 -7.21 -9.72 4.35
N LEU A 15 -6.89 -8.67 3.57
CA LEU A 15 -7.43 -7.34 3.79
C LEU A 15 -8.41 -6.97 2.67
N ASP A 16 -9.33 -6.09 3.02
CA ASP A 16 -10.29 -5.52 2.08
C ASP A 16 -10.16 -3.99 2.07
N ASP A 17 -11.08 -3.34 1.38
CA ASP A 17 -11.09 -1.88 1.25
C ASP A 17 -11.22 -1.15 2.58
N SER A 18 -11.72 -1.79 3.62
CA SER A 18 -11.90 -1.14 4.92
C SER A 18 -10.78 -1.45 5.91
N THR A 19 -9.93 -2.43 5.64
CA THR A 19 -8.90 -2.91 6.57
C THR A 19 -7.47 -2.79 6.05
N GLY A 20 -7.29 -2.35 4.82
CA GLY A 20 -5.99 -2.33 4.15
C GLY A 20 -5.09 -1.14 4.47
N ASN A 21 -5.29 -0.46 5.61
CA ASN A 21 -4.48 0.70 5.95
C ASN A 21 -3.04 0.27 6.21
N MET A 22 -2.16 0.57 5.26
CA MET A 22 -0.75 0.22 5.36
C MET A 22 0.03 1.21 6.22
N TYR A 23 -0.32 2.50 6.10
CA TYR A 23 0.38 3.55 6.81
C TYR A 23 -0.53 4.76 6.96
N THR A 24 -0.49 5.38 8.13
CA THR A 24 -1.19 6.62 8.42
C THR A 24 -0.17 7.62 8.94
N ALA A 25 -0.08 8.78 8.29
CA ALA A 25 0.78 9.86 8.75
C ALA A 25 0.24 10.42 10.07
N GLY A 26 1.11 10.65 11.03
CA GLY A 26 0.70 11.20 12.31
C GLY A 26 0.15 12.62 12.19
N GLY A 27 -0.49 13.10 13.25
CA GLY A 27 -1.19 14.39 13.24
C GLY A 27 -0.32 15.62 13.05
N SER A 28 1.01 15.48 13.16
CA SER A 28 1.96 16.56 12.90
C SER A 28 3.08 16.11 11.98
N VAL A 29 2.85 15.06 11.20
CA VAL A 29 3.86 14.42 10.37
C VAL A 29 3.49 14.57 8.90
N TYR A 30 4.46 15.00 8.09
CA TYR A 30 4.42 14.89 6.64
C TYR A 30 5.25 13.66 6.26
N ALA A 31 4.81 12.89 5.30
CA ALA A 31 5.51 11.68 4.91
C ALA A 31 5.70 11.60 3.41
N VAL A 32 6.81 11.00 3.00
CA VAL A 32 7.06 10.64 1.60
C VAL A 32 7.22 9.13 1.55
N VAL A 33 6.33 8.47 0.82
CA VAL A 33 6.47 7.03 0.55
C VAL A 33 7.36 6.91 -0.67
N HIS A 34 8.59 6.45 -0.47
CA HIS A 34 9.59 6.37 -1.54
C HIS A 34 9.29 5.27 -2.53
N ALA A 35 8.86 4.12 -2.03
CA ALA A 35 8.58 2.97 -2.87
C ALA A 35 7.66 2.01 -2.14
N ILE A 36 6.87 1.27 -2.91
CA ILE A 36 6.03 0.18 -2.42
C ILE A 36 6.39 -1.06 -3.21
N TYR A 37 6.69 -2.15 -2.51
CA TYR A 37 6.99 -3.46 -3.10
C TYR A 37 5.81 -4.36 -2.81
N ILE A 38 5.20 -4.90 -3.85
CA ILE A 38 4.03 -5.78 -3.72
C ILE A 38 4.41 -7.11 -4.34
N SER A 39 4.46 -8.15 -3.51
CA SER A 39 4.92 -9.48 -3.91
C SER A 39 3.77 -10.47 -3.89
N ASN A 40 3.60 -11.20 -4.98
CA ASN A 40 2.70 -12.32 -5.05
C ASN A 40 3.51 -13.61 -4.94
N GLU A 41 3.32 -14.35 -3.84
CA GLU A 41 4.05 -15.57 -3.58
C GLU A 41 3.31 -16.82 -4.08
N ASN A 42 2.17 -16.65 -4.73
CA ASN A 42 1.43 -17.76 -5.30
C ASN A 42 2.12 -18.25 -6.58
N ALA A 43 2.25 -19.56 -6.72
CA ALA A 43 2.97 -20.17 -7.83
C ALA A 43 2.11 -20.41 -9.06
N THR A 44 0.78 -20.25 -8.94
CA THR A 44 -0.15 -20.62 -10.02
C THR A 44 -1.12 -19.52 -10.42
N ASN A 45 -1.45 -18.60 -9.53
CA ASN A 45 -2.47 -17.59 -9.77
C ASN A 45 -1.89 -16.18 -9.66
N LEU A 46 -2.22 -15.32 -10.60
CA LEU A 46 -1.87 -13.91 -10.47
C LEU A 46 -2.80 -13.24 -9.44
N ALA A 47 -2.35 -12.12 -8.89
CA ALA A 47 -3.13 -11.32 -7.96
C ALA A 47 -3.43 -9.96 -8.57
N LYS A 48 -4.52 -9.32 -8.10
CA LYS A 48 -4.87 -7.95 -8.46
C LYS A 48 -4.94 -7.13 -7.19
N VAL A 49 -4.25 -6.01 -7.17
CA VAL A 49 -4.06 -5.20 -5.98
C VAL A 49 -4.47 -3.76 -6.26
N ASN A 50 -5.06 -3.12 -5.26
CA ASN A 50 -5.48 -1.73 -5.35
C ASN A 50 -4.68 -0.91 -4.35
N VAL A 51 -4.22 0.26 -4.77
CA VAL A 51 -3.48 1.20 -3.93
C VAL A 51 -4.19 2.55 -3.99
N LYS A 52 -4.54 3.10 -2.85
CA LYS A 52 -5.17 4.41 -2.80
C LYS A 52 -4.72 5.21 -1.59
N VAL A 53 -4.89 6.52 -1.69
CA VAL A 53 -4.47 7.46 -0.66
C VAL A 53 -5.58 8.47 -0.38
N THR A 54 -5.57 9.03 0.84
CA THR A 54 -6.44 10.17 1.17
C THR A 54 -5.65 11.46 1.09
N THR A 55 -6.40 12.56 0.87
CA THR A 55 -5.85 13.91 0.95
C THR A 55 -6.57 14.75 2.00
N ASP A 56 -7.47 14.16 2.75
CA ASP A 56 -8.30 14.84 3.74
C ASP A 56 -8.41 14.06 5.05
N GLY A 57 -7.39 13.25 5.36
CA GLY A 57 -7.34 12.56 6.64
C GLY A 57 -8.21 11.32 6.75
N GLY A 58 -8.65 10.75 5.63
CA GLY A 58 -9.38 9.48 5.64
C GLY A 58 -10.82 9.53 5.18
N SER A 59 -11.29 10.71 4.72
CA SER A 59 -12.67 10.83 4.26
C SER A 59 -12.85 10.46 2.78
N THR A 60 -11.90 10.86 1.95
CA THR A 60 -11.95 10.62 0.51
C THR A 60 -10.67 9.96 0.04
N PHE A 61 -10.79 8.86 -0.69
CA PHE A 61 -9.64 8.11 -1.21
C PHE A 61 -9.54 8.27 -2.72
N TYR A 62 -8.31 8.37 -3.19
CA TYR A 62 -7.99 8.41 -4.62
C TYR A 62 -7.11 7.21 -4.95
N HIS A 63 -7.46 6.49 -6.00
CA HIS A 63 -6.65 5.37 -6.46
C HIS A 63 -5.41 5.87 -7.17
N ILE A 64 -4.25 5.40 -6.75
CA ILE A 64 -3.01 5.57 -7.50
C ILE A 64 -2.68 4.31 -8.29
N GLY A 65 -3.34 3.20 -7.96
CA GLY A 65 -3.30 1.98 -8.75
C GLY A 65 -4.57 1.18 -8.50
N ARG A 66 -5.22 0.75 -9.57
CA ARG A 66 -6.46 -0.02 -9.46
C ARG A 66 -6.32 -1.30 -10.24
N SER A 67 -6.64 -2.42 -9.59
CA SER A 67 -6.54 -3.76 -10.16
C SER A 67 -5.18 -4.01 -10.82
N LEU A 68 -4.12 -3.60 -10.15
CA LEU A 68 -2.76 -3.80 -10.60
C LEU A 68 -2.45 -5.30 -10.56
N GLU A 69 -2.02 -5.85 -11.69
CA GLU A 69 -1.71 -7.27 -11.77
C GLU A 69 -0.31 -7.53 -11.23
N VAL A 70 -0.22 -8.46 -10.29
CA VAL A 70 1.05 -8.97 -9.80
C VAL A 70 1.13 -10.44 -10.21
N ASP A 71 2.02 -10.73 -11.13
CA ASP A 71 2.14 -12.06 -11.72
C ASP A 71 2.62 -13.08 -10.68
N VAL A 72 2.46 -14.36 -11.02
CA VAL A 72 2.87 -15.47 -10.15
C VAL A 72 4.34 -15.35 -9.78
N ASN A 73 4.68 -15.58 -8.52
CA ASN A 73 6.04 -15.53 -8.00
C ASN A 73 6.79 -14.25 -8.38
N ASN A 74 6.08 -13.12 -8.47
CA ASN A 74 6.68 -11.87 -8.93
C ASN A 74 6.42 -10.72 -7.96
N THR A 75 7.17 -9.65 -8.13
CA THR A 75 7.04 -8.43 -7.34
C THR A 75 6.79 -7.24 -8.25
N LEU A 76 5.74 -6.49 -7.95
CA LEU A 76 5.46 -5.20 -8.57
C LEU A 76 6.05 -4.11 -7.70
N VAL A 77 6.82 -3.20 -8.29
CA VAL A 77 7.41 -2.08 -7.56
C VAL A 77 6.78 -0.78 -8.05
N LEU A 78 6.21 -0.02 -7.09
CA LEU A 78 5.75 1.34 -7.32
C LEU A 78 6.83 2.26 -6.76
N ASP A 79 7.65 2.82 -7.62
CA ASP A 79 8.86 3.55 -7.24
C ASP A 79 8.78 5.06 -7.42
N LYS A 80 7.59 5.58 -7.71
CA LYS A 80 7.38 7.02 -7.75
C LYS A 80 6.95 7.51 -6.38
N PRO A 81 7.54 8.58 -5.86
CA PRO A 81 7.23 9.07 -4.52
C PRO A 81 5.77 9.49 -4.37
N ILE A 82 5.22 9.20 -3.21
CA ILE A 82 3.84 9.55 -2.83
C ILE A 82 3.93 10.43 -1.59
N ASN A 83 3.36 11.63 -1.65
CA ASN A 83 3.35 12.56 -0.53
C ASN A 83 2.10 12.38 0.31
N LEU A 84 2.26 12.36 1.62
CA LEU A 84 1.15 12.33 2.57
C LEU A 84 1.26 13.52 3.51
N GLU A 85 0.14 14.19 3.73
CA GLU A 85 0.00 15.24 4.73
C GLU A 85 -0.45 14.63 6.07
N PRO A 86 -0.42 15.39 7.17
CA PRO A 86 -0.86 14.84 8.46
C PRO A 86 -2.23 14.18 8.37
N ASN A 87 -2.35 13.00 8.98
CA ASN A 87 -3.53 12.16 9.03
C ASN A 87 -3.91 11.46 7.71
N ASP A 88 -3.17 11.66 6.65
CA ASP A 88 -3.45 10.96 5.40
C ASP A 88 -3.06 9.48 5.50
N ILE A 89 -3.79 8.67 4.76
CA ILE A 89 -3.70 7.21 4.84
C ILE A 89 -3.30 6.64 3.48
N LEU A 90 -2.33 5.75 3.50
CA LEU A 90 -2.00 4.87 2.38
C LEU A 90 -2.70 3.53 2.61
N ARG A 91 -3.54 3.11 1.68
CA ARG A 91 -4.30 1.87 1.78
C ARG A 91 -3.99 0.96 0.61
N ILE A 92 -3.75 -0.32 0.91
CA ILE A 92 -3.50 -1.36 -0.08
C ILE A 92 -4.39 -2.55 0.26
N TYR A 93 -5.10 -3.05 -0.73
CA TYR A 93 -5.95 -4.23 -0.54
C TYR A 93 -6.02 -5.01 -1.85
N ALA A 94 -6.26 -6.31 -1.74
CA ALA A 94 -6.40 -7.18 -2.91
C ALA A 94 -7.85 -7.24 -3.35
N ASP A 95 -8.07 -7.39 -4.65
CA ASP A 95 -9.42 -7.65 -5.16
C ASP A 95 -9.89 -9.01 -4.66
N PRO A 96 -11.19 -9.14 -4.33
CA PRO A 96 -11.77 -10.45 -4.09
C PRO A 96 -11.61 -11.27 -5.35
N ASN A 97 -10.93 -12.40 -5.25
CA ASN A 97 -10.61 -13.19 -6.41
C ASN A 97 -11.09 -14.63 -6.20
N PRO A 98 -11.85 -15.20 -7.14
CA PRO A 98 -12.32 -16.55 -6.99
C PRO A 98 -11.23 -17.61 -6.95
N ASP A 99 -10.03 -17.31 -7.43
CA ASP A 99 -8.91 -18.23 -7.35
C ASP A 99 -8.07 -18.10 -6.10
N SER A 100 -8.42 -17.20 -5.19
CA SER A 100 -7.80 -17.03 -3.87
C SER A 100 -6.33 -16.66 -3.90
N SER A 101 -5.81 -16.17 -5.02
CA SER A 101 -4.39 -15.81 -5.13
C SER A 101 -4.01 -14.65 -4.22
N SER A 102 -4.99 -13.85 -3.82
CA SER A 102 -4.76 -12.68 -2.99
C SER A 102 -4.20 -13.02 -1.60
N VAL A 103 -4.44 -14.22 -1.10
CA VAL A 103 -3.95 -14.61 0.24
C VAL A 103 -2.43 -14.72 0.32
N ASP A 104 -1.75 -14.76 -0.83
CA ASP A 104 -0.30 -14.89 -0.89
C ASP A 104 0.39 -13.56 -1.20
N VAL A 105 -0.31 -12.44 -1.08
CA VAL A 105 0.23 -11.13 -1.43
C VAL A 105 0.70 -10.40 -0.19
N GLU A 106 1.94 -9.92 -0.25
CA GLU A 106 2.55 -9.12 0.80
C GLU A 106 3.03 -7.80 0.23
N ALA A 107 3.03 -6.74 1.05
CA ALA A 107 3.51 -5.43 0.63
C ALA A 107 4.47 -4.86 1.67
N TYR A 108 5.45 -4.10 1.17
CA TYR A 108 6.41 -3.38 1.98
C TYR A 108 6.56 -1.96 1.43
N ALA A 109 6.62 -0.98 2.31
CA ALA A 109 6.83 0.41 1.92
C ALA A 109 8.02 1.01 2.65
N SER A 110 8.78 1.83 1.92
CA SER A 110 9.88 2.63 2.45
C SER A 110 9.41 4.07 2.56
N ILE A 111 9.51 4.67 3.75
CA ILE A 111 8.86 5.94 4.08
C ILE A 111 9.86 6.88 4.75
N LEU A 112 9.79 8.18 4.42
CA LEU A 112 10.48 9.23 5.15
C LEU A 112 9.44 10.11 5.83
N GLU A 113 9.54 10.24 7.14
CA GLU A 113 8.69 11.14 7.92
C GLU A 113 9.43 12.44 8.24
N ILE A 114 8.72 13.53 8.12
CA ILE A 114 9.22 14.87 8.44
C ILE A 114 8.25 15.51 9.42
N SER A 115 8.77 15.88 10.55
CA SER A 115 7.94 16.48 11.62
C SER A 115 8.54 17.75 12.20
#